data_63e5c742129a0da29c68215046cb3b49
#
_entry.id   63e5c742129a0da29c68215046cb3b49
#
_cell.length_a   1.000
_cell.length_b   1.000
_cell.length_c   1.000
_cell.angle_alpha   90.00
_cell.angle_beta   90.00
_cell.angle_gamma   90.00
#
_symmetry.space_group_name_H-M   'P 1'
#
loop_
_entity.id
_entity.type
_entity.pdbx_description
1 polymer ?
#
loop_
_entity_poly.entity_id
_entity_poly.type
_entity_poly.pdbx_seq_one_letter_code
_entity_poly.pdbx_strand_id
1 'polypeptide(L)'
;MLRACKANNVRRLAITSSIAAIRSVRQENWPADNTFDESFWSDTSPENTTISTYNTSKTLAEKAAWDFRESLPEAERFDIVTLNPALIMGPAHQTNDFASGGIVRDMMASSGPVGRTRMGMVDVRDVAKAHLLALKVDAAKNQRFLLVSKCAWRKEMVECLAAEFNPKGWNIGTEERTDDDVFNYEANTTASREVLGLEYIPIEQSWIDMANTLIESGFIPRPAASQ
;
A
#
# COMPACT_ATOMS: atom_id res chain seq x y z
N MET A 1 -22.10 -4.79 3.56
CA MET A 1 -21.21 -5.82 4.17
C MET A 1 -21.44 -5.92 5.68
N LEU A 2 -21.18 -4.91 6.52
CA LEU A 2 -21.25 -5.00 8.01
C LEU A 2 -22.62 -5.46 8.54
N ARG A 3 -23.74 -4.92 7.98
CA ARG A 3 -25.12 -5.39 8.33
C ARG A 3 -25.30 -6.87 8.02
N ALA A 4 -24.73 -7.37 6.91
CA ALA A 4 -24.80 -8.78 6.56
C ALA A 4 -23.93 -9.64 7.51
N CYS A 5 -22.77 -9.15 7.93
CA CYS A 5 -21.95 -9.83 8.95
C CYS A 5 -22.72 -9.99 10.25
N LYS A 6 -23.35 -8.90 10.73
CA LYS A 6 -24.21 -8.95 11.92
C LYS A 6 -25.35 -9.96 11.77
N ALA A 7 -26.10 -9.89 10.67
CA ALA A 7 -27.27 -10.76 10.42
C ALA A 7 -26.91 -12.25 10.33
N ASN A 8 -25.67 -12.59 10.01
CA ASN A 8 -25.19 -13.96 9.84
C ASN A 8 -24.21 -14.40 10.95
N ASN A 9 -24.17 -13.69 12.08
CA ASN A 9 -23.34 -14.03 13.24
C ASN A 9 -21.85 -14.23 12.90
N VAL A 10 -21.31 -13.41 11.99
CA VAL A 10 -19.86 -13.41 11.68
C VAL A 10 -19.11 -12.98 12.93
N ARG A 11 -18.17 -13.80 13.38
CA ARG A 11 -17.40 -13.52 14.61
C ARG A 11 -16.30 -12.48 14.40
N ARG A 12 -15.65 -12.48 13.24
CA ARG A 12 -14.56 -11.54 12.92
C ARG A 12 -14.54 -11.21 11.43
N LEU A 13 -14.26 -9.96 11.13
CA LEU A 13 -14.16 -9.43 9.77
C LEU A 13 -12.80 -8.76 9.60
N ALA A 14 -12.03 -9.18 8.59
CA ALA A 14 -10.85 -8.46 8.13
C ALA A 14 -11.22 -7.54 6.96
N ILE A 15 -10.89 -6.26 7.07
CA ILE A 15 -11.23 -5.23 6.08
C ILE A 15 -9.95 -4.70 5.42
N THR A 16 -9.88 -4.75 4.10
CA THR A 16 -8.82 -4.06 3.35
C THR A 16 -9.12 -2.56 3.32
N SER A 17 -8.51 -1.82 4.22
CA SER A 17 -8.48 -0.36 4.17
C SER A 17 -7.32 0.13 3.31
N SER A 18 -6.59 1.14 3.75
CA SER A 18 -5.42 1.68 3.05
C SER A 18 -4.59 2.57 3.98
N ILE A 19 -3.30 2.72 3.71
CA ILE A 19 -2.47 3.79 4.27
C ILE A 19 -3.08 5.18 4.01
N ALA A 20 -3.90 5.31 2.98
CA ALA A 20 -4.66 6.52 2.67
C ALA A 20 -5.60 6.97 3.81
N ALA A 21 -6.01 6.05 4.69
CA ALA A 21 -6.80 6.38 5.87
C ALA A 21 -5.93 6.83 7.07
N ILE A 22 -4.61 6.78 6.94
CA ILE A 22 -3.65 7.06 8.02
C ILE A 22 -2.91 8.37 7.79
N ARG A 23 -2.25 8.54 6.64
CA ARG A 23 -1.17 9.53 6.50
C ARG A 23 -1.58 10.86 5.83
N SER A 24 -2.80 11.03 5.35
CA SER A 24 -3.21 12.27 4.68
C SER A 24 -3.65 13.32 5.69
N VAL A 25 -2.74 13.69 6.59
CA VAL A 25 -2.88 14.80 7.53
C VAL A 25 -2.24 16.06 6.95
N ARG A 26 -2.66 17.24 7.41
CA ARG A 26 -2.02 18.51 7.03
C ARG A 26 -0.57 18.53 7.53
N GLN A 27 0.32 19.16 6.77
CA GLN A 27 1.76 19.13 7.04
C GLN A 27 2.12 19.64 8.45
N GLU A 28 1.39 20.64 8.95
CA GLU A 28 1.57 21.13 10.32
C GLU A 28 1.27 20.09 11.41
N ASN A 29 0.55 19.02 11.06
CA ASN A 29 0.17 17.92 11.97
C ASN A 29 0.98 16.64 11.71
N TRP A 30 2.02 16.73 10.88
CA TRP A 30 2.88 15.58 10.65
C TRP A 30 3.67 15.24 11.93
N PRO A 31 3.95 13.96 12.19
CA PRO A 31 4.88 13.58 13.26
C PRO A 31 6.25 14.21 13.02
N ALA A 32 6.94 14.59 14.10
CA ALA A 32 8.19 15.33 14.02
C ALA A 32 9.31 14.57 13.27
N ASP A 33 9.25 13.25 13.26
CA ASP A 33 10.16 12.35 12.55
C ASP A 33 9.58 11.85 11.20
N ASN A 34 8.44 12.37 10.78
CA ASN A 34 7.69 11.94 9.60
C ASN A 34 7.28 10.46 9.61
N THR A 35 7.23 9.81 10.77
CA THR A 35 6.89 8.38 10.91
C THR A 35 5.44 8.20 11.30
N PHE A 36 4.64 7.58 10.42
CA PHE A 36 3.24 7.28 10.65
C PHE A 36 3.06 5.84 11.15
N ASP A 37 2.08 5.67 12.05
CA ASP A 37 1.60 4.37 12.53
C ASP A 37 0.07 4.30 12.52
N GLU A 38 -0.49 3.24 13.07
CA GLU A 38 -1.92 2.98 13.10
C GLU A 38 -2.74 3.95 13.97
N SER A 39 -2.11 4.75 14.82
CA SER A 39 -2.79 5.73 15.68
C SER A 39 -3.27 6.95 14.89
N PHE A 40 -2.64 7.23 13.75
CA PHE A 40 -3.01 8.36 12.90
C PHE A 40 -4.28 8.10 12.09
N TRP A 41 -4.99 9.20 11.85
CA TRP A 41 -6.12 9.25 10.92
C TRP A 41 -5.95 10.40 9.93
N SER A 42 -6.18 10.12 8.68
CA SER A 42 -6.21 11.16 7.66
C SER A 42 -7.27 12.21 7.97
N ASP A 43 -6.89 13.47 7.81
CA ASP A 43 -7.76 14.61 8.05
C ASP A 43 -8.68 14.83 6.84
N THR A 44 -9.97 14.59 7.03
CA THR A 44 -11.01 14.75 6.00
C THR A 44 -11.79 16.06 6.17
N SER A 45 -11.31 16.97 7.01
CA SER A 45 -11.93 18.28 7.19
C SER A 45 -11.83 19.14 5.92
N PRO A 46 -12.73 20.11 5.73
CA PRO A 46 -12.65 21.02 4.58
C PRO A 46 -11.37 21.86 4.52
N GLU A 47 -10.70 22.04 5.66
CA GLU A 47 -9.44 22.76 5.78
C GLU A 47 -8.26 22.00 5.15
N ASN A 48 -8.36 20.68 5.03
CA ASN A 48 -7.34 19.88 4.34
C ASN A 48 -7.59 19.85 2.82
N THR A 49 -7.25 20.94 2.15
CA THR A 49 -7.46 21.10 0.70
C THR A 49 -6.56 20.22 -0.16
N THR A 50 -5.56 19.56 0.43
CA THR A 50 -4.58 18.68 -0.26
C THR A 50 -4.98 17.22 -0.28
N ILE A 51 -6.00 16.83 0.50
CA ILE A 51 -6.46 15.44 0.53
C ILE A 51 -7.16 15.06 -0.77
N SER A 52 -6.76 13.91 -1.33
CA SER A 52 -7.42 13.38 -2.53
C SER A 52 -8.79 12.76 -2.21
N THR A 53 -9.68 12.72 -3.21
CA THR A 53 -10.99 12.05 -3.11
C THR A 53 -10.83 10.57 -2.70
N TYR A 54 -9.80 9.89 -3.20
CA TYR A 54 -9.49 8.52 -2.82
C TYR A 54 -9.18 8.41 -1.33
N ASN A 55 -8.28 9.28 -0.81
CA ASN A 55 -7.90 9.25 0.61
C ASN A 55 -9.09 9.55 1.51
N THR A 56 -9.91 10.55 1.13
CA THR A 56 -11.18 10.85 1.82
C THR A 56 -12.08 9.64 1.85
N SER A 57 -12.32 8.97 0.71
CA SER A 57 -13.21 7.82 0.63
C SER A 57 -12.75 6.65 1.50
N LYS A 58 -11.44 6.33 1.49
CA LYS A 58 -10.87 5.25 2.31
C LYS A 58 -10.95 5.56 3.80
N THR A 59 -10.69 6.81 4.19
CA THR A 59 -10.78 7.26 5.58
C THR A 59 -12.22 7.16 6.10
N LEU A 60 -13.17 7.70 5.36
CA LEU A 60 -14.59 7.67 5.76
C LEU A 60 -15.15 6.26 5.78
N ALA A 61 -14.76 5.40 4.83
CA ALA A 61 -15.18 4.01 4.80
C ALA A 61 -14.67 3.22 6.01
N GLU A 62 -13.41 3.44 6.41
CA GLU A 62 -12.84 2.77 7.58
C GLU A 62 -13.48 3.29 8.88
N LYS A 63 -13.60 4.62 9.05
CA LYS A 63 -14.30 5.21 10.20
C LYS A 63 -15.72 4.68 10.34
N ALA A 64 -16.47 4.64 9.23
CA ALA A 64 -17.83 4.12 9.22
C ALA A 64 -17.92 2.63 9.64
N ALA A 65 -16.88 1.84 9.41
CA ALA A 65 -16.84 0.46 9.86
C ALA A 65 -16.69 0.38 11.39
N TRP A 66 -15.81 1.19 11.96
CA TRP A 66 -15.63 1.29 13.41
C TRP A 66 -16.87 1.86 14.09
N ASP A 67 -17.43 2.95 13.58
CA ASP A 67 -18.65 3.58 14.11
C ASP A 67 -19.85 2.60 14.09
N PHE A 68 -19.99 1.83 13.01
CA PHE A 68 -21.03 0.80 12.94
C PHE A 68 -20.87 -0.24 14.06
N ARG A 69 -19.65 -0.74 14.29
CA ARG A 69 -19.39 -1.69 15.36
C ARG A 69 -19.73 -1.10 16.72
N GLU A 70 -19.29 0.12 17.00
CA GLU A 70 -19.54 0.78 18.29
C GLU A 70 -21.03 1.12 18.51
N SER A 71 -21.79 1.32 17.43
CA SER A 71 -23.25 1.55 17.52
C SER A 71 -24.05 0.30 17.92
N LEU A 72 -23.44 -0.89 17.85
CA LEU A 72 -24.10 -2.14 18.27
C LEU A 72 -24.07 -2.31 19.79
N PRO A 73 -25.12 -2.91 20.37
CA PRO A 73 -25.06 -3.42 21.75
C PRO A 73 -23.84 -4.35 21.92
N GLU A 74 -23.17 -4.29 23.06
CA GLU A 74 -21.94 -5.05 23.31
C GLU A 74 -22.06 -6.55 22.97
N ALA A 75 -23.19 -7.16 23.35
CA ALA A 75 -23.47 -8.57 23.08
C ALA A 75 -23.64 -8.92 21.59
N GLU A 76 -23.82 -7.91 20.72
CA GLU A 76 -24.00 -8.07 19.28
C GLU A 76 -22.76 -7.65 18.47
N ARG A 77 -21.73 -7.13 19.16
CA ARG A 77 -20.49 -6.72 18.50
C ARG A 77 -19.71 -7.92 18.02
N PHE A 78 -19.21 -7.80 16.81
CA PHE A 78 -18.23 -8.74 16.25
C PHE A 78 -16.88 -8.05 16.09
N ASP A 79 -15.82 -8.84 16.03
CA ASP A 79 -14.47 -8.28 15.86
C ASP A 79 -14.27 -7.70 14.48
N ILE A 80 -13.66 -6.52 14.41
CA ILE A 80 -13.17 -5.94 13.17
C ILE A 80 -11.65 -5.83 13.26
N VAL A 81 -10.97 -6.16 12.16
CA VAL A 81 -9.55 -5.89 11.97
C VAL A 81 -9.40 -5.13 10.65
N THR A 82 -8.79 -3.96 10.68
CA THR A 82 -8.48 -3.24 9.44
C THR A 82 -7.02 -3.42 9.07
N LEU A 83 -6.80 -3.72 7.80
CA LEU A 83 -5.49 -3.82 7.20
C LEU A 83 -5.29 -2.62 6.29
N ASN A 84 -4.26 -1.84 6.56
CA ASN A 84 -3.98 -0.57 5.91
C ASN A 84 -2.72 -0.69 5.02
N PRO A 85 -2.81 -1.41 3.88
CA PRO A 85 -1.66 -1.56 3.01
C PRO A 85 -1.27 -0.24 2.36
N ALA A 86 0.03 -0.07 2.17
CA ALA A 86 0.59 0.96 1.30
C ALA A 86 0.45 0.54 -0.17
N LEU A 87 1.29 1.06 -1.07
CA LEU A 87 1.24 0.69 -2.48
C LEU A 87 1.56 -0.79 -2.64
N ILE A 88 0.57 -1.56 -3.11
CA ILE A 88 0.69 -3.01 -3.24
C ILE A 88 1.48 -3.35 -4.50
N MET A 89 2.57 -4.08 -4.34
CA MET A 89 3.48 -4.57 -5.37
C MET A 89 3.46 -6.11 -5.41
N GLY A 90 4.26 -6.71 -6.27
CA GLY A 90 4.37 -8.16 -6.36
C GLY A 90 3.62 -8.74 -7.56
N PRO A 91 3.57 -10.07 -7.71
CA PRO A 91 3.00 -10.73 -8.87
C PRO A 91 1.56 -10.29 -9.14
N ALA A 92 1.28 -9.87 -10.37
CA ALA A 92 -0.04 -9.40 -10.79
C ALA A 92 -0.68 -10.39 -11.77
N HIS A 93 -1.92 -10.79 -11.47
CA HIS A 93 -2.71 -11.66 -12.36
C HIS A 93 -3.67 -10.86 -13.26
N GLN A 94 -3.70 -9.54 -13.12
CA GLN A 94 -4.57 -8.67 -13.92
C GLN A 94 -3.90 -8.34 -15.24
N THR A 95 -4.71 -8.32 -16.31
CA THR A 95 -4.30 -7.94 -17.67
C THR A 95 -4.81 -6.57 -18.10
N ASN A 96 -5.65 -5.93 -17.27
CA ASN A 96 -6.17 -4.58 -17.46
C ASN A 96 -5.43 -3.57 -16.58
N ASP A 97 -5.58 -2.28 -16.90
CA ASP A 97 -4.88 -1.21 -16.19
C ASP A 97 -5.28 -1.12 -14.70
N PHE A 98 -4.29 -0.98 -13.83
CA PHE A 98 -4.46 -0.77 -12.39
C PHE A 98 -3.29 0.05 -11.84
N ALA A 99 -3.50 0.73 -10.70
CA ALA A 99 -2.61 1.79 -10.22
C ALA A 99 -1.14 1.39 -10.10
N SER A 100 -0.79 0.33 -9.37
CA SER A 100 0.62 -0.08 -9.20
C SER A 100 1.22 -0.69 -10.48
N GLY A 101 0.42 -1.41 -11.27
CA GLY A 101 0.85 -1.92 -12.58
C GLY A 101 1.18 -0.80 -13.55
N GLY A 102 0.36 0.26 -13.58
CA GLY A 102 0.63 1.46 -14.38
C GLY A 102 1.95 2.14 -13.97
N ILE A 103 2.23 2.25 -12.67
CA ILE A 103 3.49 2.81 -12.17
C ILE A 103 4.71 2.01 -12.68
N VAL A 104 4.67 0.68 -12.57
CA VAL A 104 5.77 -0.18 -13.03
C VAL A 104 5.93 -0.08 -14.54
N ARG A 105 4.82 -0.16 -15.29
CA ARG A 105 4.84 0.01 -16.77
C ARG A 105 5.50 1.31 -17.17
N ASP A 106 5.09 2.42 -16.55
CA ASP A 106 5.58 3.75 -16.93
C ASP A 106 7.07 3.93 -16.56
N MET A 107 7.51 3.35 -15.45
CA MET A 107 8.93 3.33 -15.09
C MET A 107 9.77 2.49 -16.08
N MET A 108 9.28 1.33 -16.48
CA MET A 108 9.98 0.46 -17.44
C MET A 108 10.00 1.03 -18.86
N ALA A 109 9.04 1.89 -19.22
CA ALA A 109 8.97 2.53 -20.53
C ALA A 109 9.77 3.85 -20.59
N SER A 110 10.22 4.39 -19.45
CA SER A 110 10.88 5.72 -19.40
C SER A 110 12.39 5.61 -19.27
N SER A 111 13.09 6.29 -20.16
CA SER A 111 14.54 6.56 -20.05
C SER A 111 14.84 7.92 -19.39
N GLY A 112 13.80 8.68 -19.03
CA GLY A 112 13.93 9.99 -18.41
C GLY A 112 14.09 9.94 -16.89
N PRO A 113 14.36 11.10 -16.27
CA PRO A 113 14.58 11.18 -14.83
C PRO A 113 13.30 10.98 -14.04
N VAL A 114 13.42 10.40 -12.84
CA VAL A 114 12.32 10.11 -11.91
C VAL A 114 12.17 11.19 -10.86
N GLY A 115 10.94 11.36 -10.35
CA GLY A 115 10.66 12.33 -9.29
C GLY A 115 11.18 11.88 -7.92
N ARG A 116 11.44 12.86 -7.05
CA ARG A 116 11.96 12.70 -5.68
C ARG A 116 10.84 12.33 -4.70
N THR A 117 10.25 11.17 -4.88
CA THR A 117 9.15 10.71 -4.05
C THR A 117 9.54 9.42 -3.33
N ARG A 118 9.32 9.40 -2.02
CA ARG A 118 9.45 8.20 -1.20
C ARG A 118 8.06 7.67 -0.86
N MET A 119 7.84 6.37 -1.07
CA MET A 119 6.53 5.74 -0.91
C MET A 119 6.64 4.45 -0.09
N GLY A 120 5.68 4.24 0.81
CA GLY A 120 5.50 2.94 1.43
C GLY A 120 4.99 1.93 0.41
N MET A 121 5.56 0.74 0.43
CA MET A 121 5.20 -0.36 -0.45
C MET A 121 5.13 -1.68 0.31
N VAL A 122 4.34 -2.60 -0.18
CA VAL A 122 4.14 -3.93 0.43
C VAL A 122 3.85 -4.96 -0.66
N ASP A 123 4.30 -6.19 -0.45
CA ASP A 123 3.99 -7.31 -1.37
C ASP A 123 2.54 -7.78 -1.22
N VAL A 124 1.89 -8.10 -2.33
CA VAL A 124 0.52 -8.63 -2.36
C VAL A 124 0.39 -9.94 -1.58
N ARG A 125 1.44 -10.76 -1.56
CA ARG A 125 1.48 -12.03 -0.81
C ARG A 125 1.49 -11.78 0.69
N ASP A 126 2.17 -10.72 1.16
CA ASP A 126 2.17 -10.31 2.56
C ASP A 126 0.80 -9.74 2.97
N VAL A 127 0.17 -8.96 2.08
CA VAL A 127 -1.20 -8.46 2.30
C VAL A 127 -2.17 -9.64 2.44
N ALA A 128 -2.09 -10.64 1.57
CA ALA A 128 -2.91 -11.85 1.66
C ALA A 128 -2.65 -12.62 2.96
N LYS A 129 -1.37 -12.82 3.34
CA LYS A 129 -0.97 -13.44 4.61
C LYS A 129 -1.52 -12.66 5.81
N ALA A 130 -1.44 -11.33 5.79
CA ALA A 130 -1.97 -10.47 6.84
C ALA A 130 -3.49 -10.66 7.04
N HIS A 131 -4.27 -10.82 5.95
CA HIS A 131 -5.71 -11.11 6.04
C HIS A 131 -5.98 -12.44 6.76
N LEU A 132 -5.22 -13.48 6.46
CA LEU A 132 -5.34 -14.78 7.12
C LEU A 132 -4.97 -14.69 8.62
N LEU A 133 -3.89 -13.98 8.93
CA LEU A 133 -3.44 -13.78 10.31
C LEU A 133 -4.42 -12.93 11.11
N ALA A 134 -4.97 -11.87 10.52
CA ALA A 134 -6.00 -11.02 11.12
C ALA A 134 -7.24 -11.83 11.58
N LEU A 135 -7.58 -12.90 10.85
CA LEU A 135 -8.69 -13.77 11.22
C LEU A 135 -8.31 -14.83 12.28
N LYS A 136 -7.04 -15.22 12.39
CA LYS A 136 -6.56 -16.32 13.24
C LYS A 136 -5.96 -15.85 14.55
N VAL A 137 -5.24 -14.74 14.56
CA VAL A 137 -4.52 -14.24 15.75
C VAL A 137 -5.50 -13.55 16.68
N ASP A 138 -5.62 -14.04 17.91
CA ASP A 138 -6.56 -13.50 18.88
C ASP A 138 -6.19 -12.07 19.30
N ALA A 139 -4.92 -11.79 19.45
CA ALA A 139 -4.41 -10.46 19.77
C ALA A 139 -4.71 -9.39 18.69
N ALA A 140 -5.06 -9.81 17.46
CA ALA A 140 -5.39 -8.88 16.38
C ALA A 140 -6.81 -8.28 16.48
N LYS A 141 -7.64 -8.78 17.39
CA LYS A 141 -9.04 -8.34 17.55
C LYS A 141 -9.13 -6.83 17.75
N ASN A 142 -10.00 -6.21 16.95
CA ASN A 142 -10.34 -4.79 17.08
C ASN A 142 -9.12 -3.85 16.96
N GLN A 143 -8.20 -4.20 16.07
CA GLN A 143 -7.00 -3.41 15.80
C GLN A 143 -6.92 -3.01 14.32
N ARG A 144 -6.14 -1.96 14.09
CA ARG A 144 -5.67 -1.51 12.78
C ARG A 144 -4.25 -2.03 12.58
N PHE A 145 -3.87 -2.35 11.35
CA PHE A 145 -2.49 -2.76 11.03
C PHE A 145 -2.01 -2.08 9.76
N LEU A 146 -1.00 -1.23 9.91
CA LEU A 146 -0.29 -0.64 8.79
C LEU A 146 0.61 -1.69 8.14
N LEU A 147 0.44 -1.91 6.84
CA LEU A 147 1.20 -2.89 6.09
C LEU A 147 2.16 -2.19 5.12
N VAL A 148 3.42 -2.11 5.51
CA VAL A 148 4.52 -1.54 4.72
C VAL A 148 5.75 -2.41 4.90
N SER A 149 6.27 -2.96 3.81
CA SER A 149 7.55 -3.68 3.82
C SER A 149 8.71 -2.70 3.94
N LYS A 150 8.69 -1.65 3.11
CA LYS A 150 9.70 -0.58 3.05
C LYS A 150 9.08 0.71 2.53
N CYS A 151 9.50 1.84 3.09
CA CYS A 151 9.37 3.13 2.44
C CYS A 151 10.59 3.34 1.53
N ALA A 152 10.40 3.32 0.22
CA ALA A 152 11.48 3.38 -0.76
C ALA A 152 11.35 4.59 -1.67
N TRP A 153 12.48 5.16 -2.09
CA TRP A 153 12.53 6.19 -3.10
C TRP A 153 12.21 5.61 -4.49
N ARG A 154 11.59 6.39 -5.34
CA ARG A 154 11.37 6.00 -6.74
C ARG A 154 12.69 5.68 -7.44
N LYS A 155 13.75 6.37 -7.09
CA LYS A 155 15.10 6.12 -7.60
C LYS A 155 15.57 4.69 -7.28
N GLU A 156 15.40 4.23 -6.04
CA GLU A 156 15.75 2.85 -5.65
C GLU A 156 15.01 1.83 -6.52
N MET A 157 13.73 2.09 -6.81
CA MET A 157 12.92 1.20 -7.62
C MET A 157 13.39 1.15 -9.08
N VAL A 158 13.65 2.29 -9.72
CA VAL A 158 14.13 2.28 -11.11
C VAL A 158 15.55 1.74 -11.23
N GLU A 159 16.42 1.97 -10.24
CA GLU A 159 17.76 1.36 -10.21
C GLU A 159 17.69 -0.17 -10.12
N CYS A 160 16.80 -0.70 -9.27
CA CYS A 160 16.55 -2.14 -9.17
C CYS A 160 16.02 -2.73 -10.49
N LEU A 161 15.01 -2.09 -11.09
CA LEU A 161 14.44 -2.52 -12.37
C LEU A 161 15.46 -2.41 -13.51
N ALA A 162 16.25 -1.32 -13.57
CA ALA A 162 17.28 -1.12 -14.58
C ALA A 162 18.39 -2.19 -14.49
N ALA A 163 18.83 -2.51 -13.27
CA ALA A 163 19.84 -3.56 -13.05
C ALA A 163 19.39 -4.92 -13.57
N GLU A 164 18.11 -5.26 -13.39
CA GLU A 164 17.54 -6.54 -13.82
C GLU A 164 17.20 -6.56 -15.32
N PHE A 165 16.64 -5.47 -15.86
CA PHE A 165 16.02 -5.48 -17.19
C PHE A 165 16.83 -4.80 -18.29
N ASN A 166 17.69 -3.81 -18.02
CA ASN A 166 18.51 -3.18 -19.06
C ASN A 166 19.45 -4.16 -19.76
N PRO A 167 20.07 -5.17 -19.07
CA PRO A 167 20.83 -6.21 -19.75
C PRO A 167 19.98 -7.08 -20.69
N LYS A 168 18.65 -7.06 -20.54
CA LYS A 168 17.67 -7.80 -21.37
C LYS A 168 17.08 -6.95 -22.49
N GLY A 169 17.68 -5.78 -22.79
CA GLY A 169 17.31 -4.91 -23.89
C GLY A 169 16.33 -3.78 -23.53
N TRP A 170 16.05 -3.57 -22.24
CA TRP A 170 15.28 -2.40 -21.76
C TRP A 170 16.20 -1.17 -21.68
N ASN A 171 15.59 0.02 -21.64
CA ASN A 171 16.30 1.30 -21.48
C ASN A 171 15.62 2.11 -20.37
N ILE A 172 15.76 1.63 -19.14
CA ILE A 172 15.16 2.26 -17.96
C ILE A 172 16.13 3.33 -17.45
N GLY A 173 15.66 4.59 -17.36
CA GLY A 173 16.43 5.70 -16.82
C GLY A 173 16.49 5.65 -15.29
N THR A 174 17.67 6.03 -14.73
CA THR A 174 17.91 6.01 -13.27
C THR A 174 18.25 7.37 -12.69
N GLU A 175 18.22 8.43 -13.51
CA GLU A 175 18.50 9.77 -13.04
C GLU A 175 17.33 10.31 -12.20
N GLU A 176 17.61 11.18 -11.25
CA GLU A 176 16.63 11.82 -10.39
C GLU A 176 16.47 13.30 -10.80
N ARG A 177 15.23 13.80 -10.76
CA ARG A 177 14.98 15.23 -10.94
C ARG A 177 15.56 16.03 -9.78
N THR A 178 16.06 17.21 -10.08
CA THR A 178 16.63 18.11 -9.07
C THR A 178 15.68 19.24 -8.67
N ASP A 179 14.62 19.44 -9.44
CA ASP A 179 13.64 20.54 -9.34
C ASP A 179 12.32 20.13 -8.67
N ASP A 180 12.17 18.84 -8.34
CA ASP A 180 10.95 18.34 -7.68
C ASP A 180 10.96 18.61 -6.16
N ASP A 181 9.79 18.89 -5.62
CA ASP A 181 9.56 18.86 -4.18
C ASP A 181 9.80 17.46 -3.62
N VAL A 182 10.48 17.40 -2.46
CA VAL A 182 10.76 16.13 -1.78
C VAL A 182 9.56 15.72 -0.97
N PHE A 183 8.91 14.64 -1.39
CA PHE A 183 7.87 13.99 -0.60
C PHE A 183 8.46 12.77 0.11
N ASN A 184 8.56 12.85 1.45
CA ASN A 184 9.22 11.84 2.28
C ASN A 184 8.44 11.55 3.55
N TYR A 185 8.18 10.27 3.83
CA TYR A 185 7.64 9.79 5.09
C TYR A 185 8.17 8.39 5.41
N GLU A 186 8.07 7.99 6.68
CA GLU A 186 8.31 6.65 7.18
C GLU A 186 7.03 6.01 7.69
N ALA A 187 7.08 4.69 7.86
CA ALA A 187 6.00 3.89 8.41
C ALA A 187 6.53 2.99 9.54
N ASN A 188 5.92 3.11 10.71
CA ASN A 188 6.14 2.17 11.81
C ASN A 188 5.18 0.99 11.65
N THR A 189 5.72 -0.19 11.39
CA THR A 189 4.97 -1.44 11.18
C THR A 189 5.20 -2.45 12.31
N THR A 190 5.58 -1.97 13.49
CA THR A 190 5.82 -2.82 14.68
C THR A 190 4.62 -3.69 14.99
N ALA A 191 3.40 -3.13 14.98
CA ALA A 191 2.19 -3.88 15.27
C ALA A 191 1.95 -5.05 14.30
N SER A 192 2.12 -4.85 12.99
CA SER A 192 1.96 -5.94 12.02
C SER A 192 3.05 -7.02 12.15
N ARG A 193 4.26 -6.66 12.55
CA ARG A 193 5.35 -7.62 12.79
C ARG A 193 5.17 -8.40 14.10
N GLU A 194 4.89 -7.70 15.19
CA GLU A 194 4.86 -8.31 16.54
C GLU A 194 3.52 -8.99 16.84
N VAL A 195 2.40 -8.36 16.50
CA VAL A 195 1.07 -8.90 16.80
C VAL A 195 0.63 -9.93 15.77
N LEU A 196 0.76 -9.63 14.46
CA LEU A 196 0.41 -10.60 13.42
C LEU A 196 1.52 -11.62 13.16
N GLY A 197 2.76 -11.37 13.59
CA GLY A 197 3.91 -12.21 13.24
C GLY A 197 4.24 -12.14 11.75
N LEU A 198 4.04 -10.98 11.10
CA LEU A 198 4.24 -10.83 9.68
C LEU A 198 5.73 -10.59 9.37
N GLU A 199 6.31 -11.46 8.58
CA GLU A 199 7.63 -11.28 7.97
C GLU A 199 7.41 -10.83 6.53
N TYR A 200 7.98 -9.67 6.19
CA TYR A 200 7.77 -9.05 4.88
C TYR A 200 8.77 -9.56 3.83
N ILE A 201 8.28 -9.80 2.64
CA ILE A 201 9.09 -10.05 1.45
C ILE A 201 9.90 -8.78 1.14
N PRO A 202 11.22 -8.90 0.81
CA PRO A 202 12.01 -7.75 0.35
C PRO A 202 11.32 -7.07 -0.84
N ILE A 203 11.17 -5.75 -0.77
CA ILE A 203 10.39 -5.01 -1.76
C ILE A 203 11.02 -5.05 -3.16
N GLU A 204 12.32 -5.19 -3.23
CA GLU A 204 13.08 -5.35 -4.48
C GLU A 204 12.63 -6.60 -5.25
N GLN A 205 12.38 -7.69 -4.53
CA GLN A 205 11.83 -8.91 -5.13
C GLN A 205 10.40 -8.68 -5.65
N SER A 206 9.60 -7.90 -4.90
CA SER A 206 8.23 -7.58 -5.31
C SER A 206 8.17 -6.73 -6.59
N TRP A 207 9.12 -5.82 -6.79
CA TRP A 207 9.21 -5.02 -8.01
C TRP A 207 9.56 -5.89 -9.23
N ILE A 208 10.56 -6.76 -9.09
CA ILE A 208 10.99 -7.67 -10.15
C ILE A 208 9.87 -8.66 -10.50
N ASP A 209 9.23 -9.26 -9.49
CA ASP A 209 8.14 -10.22 -9.69
C ASP A 209 6.95 -9.57 -10.39
N MET A 210 6.59 -8.32 -10.01
CA MET A 210 5.53 -7.58 -10.69
C MET A 210 5.89 -7.30 -12.15
N ALA A 211 7.09 -6.77 -12.41
CA ALA A 211 7.53 -6.50 -13.78
C ALA A 211 7.50 -7.76 -14.65
N ASN A 212 8.00 -8.89 -14.15
CA ASN A 212 7.97 -10.15 -14.89
C ASN A 212 6.55 -10.58 -15.24
N THR A 213 5.61 -10.59 -14.27
CA THR A 213 4.22 -10.99 -14.55
C THR A 213 3.50 -10.03 -15.50
N LEU A 214 3.81 -8.74 -15.45
CA LEU A 214 3.25 -7.75 -16.37
C LEU A 214 3.82 -7.88 -17.79
N ILE A 215 5.09 -8.29 -17.93
CA ILE A 215 5.70 -8.61 -19.24
C ILE A 215 5.11 -9.91 -19.79
N GLU A 216 4.98 -10.94 -18.97
CA GLU A 216 4.42 -12.23 -19.36
C GLU A 216 2.96 -12.12 -19.82
N SER A 217 2.16 -11.29 -19.16
CA SER A 217 0.77 -11.03 -19.54
C SER A 217 0.62 -10.14 -20.78
N GLY A 218 1.70 -9.53 -21.27
CA GLY A 218 1.69 -8.55 -22.36
C GLY A 218 1.20 -7.15 -21.94
N PHE A 219 0.97 -6.88 -20.67
CA PHE A 219 0.62 -5.55 -20.17
C PHE A 219 1.79 -4.55 -20.35
N ILE A 220 3.02 -5.04 -20.16
CA ILE A 220 4.24 -4.32 -20.52
C ILE A 220 4.80 -4.95 -21.79
N PRO A 221 4.81 -4.21 -22.93
CA PRO A 221 5.35 -4.73 -24.18
C PRO A 221 6.87 -4.93 -24.07
N ARG A 222 7.36 -6.05 -24.60
CA ARG A 222 8.80 -6.29 -24.68
C ARG A 222 9.48 -5.28 -25.60
N PRO A 223 10.74 -4.88 -25.32
CA PRO A 223 11.50 -4.07 -26.25
C PRO A 223 11.60 -4.76 -27.62
N ALA A 224 11.61 -3.97 -28.68
CA ALA A 224 11.89 -4.51 -30.01
C ALA A 224 13.26 -5.20 -30.01
N ALA A 225 13.35 -6.39 -30.60
CA ALA A 225 14.63 -7.06 -30.74
C ALA A 225 15.61 -6.13 -31.47
N SER A 226 16.76 -5.87 -30.86
CA SER A 226 17.84 -5.14 -31.53
C SER A 226 18.24 -5.91 -32.78
N GLN A 227 18.05 -5.28 -33.96
CA GLN A 227 18.49 -5.84 -35.25
C GLN A 227 20.01 -5.82 -35.32
#